data_54d951139ac835f12e6cbf8c0910ec4c
#
_entry.id   54d951139ac835f12e6cbf8c0910ec4c
#
_cell.length_a   1.000
_cell.length_b   1.000
_cell.length_c   1.000
_cell.angle_alpha   90.00
_cell.angle_beta   90.00
_cell.angle_gamma   90.00
#
_symmetry.space_group_name_H-M   'P 1'
#
loop_
_entity.id
_entity.type
_entity.pdbx_description
1 polymer ?
#
loop_
_entity_poly.entity_id
_entity_poly.type
_entity_poly.pdbx_seq_one_letter_code
_entity_poly.pdbx_strand_id
1 'polypeptide(L)'
;MRLSAQSGYDRFVLEFTGPVPGYAVRYVKAPIRQDPSNKVVIVAGNAFLQIRLEPASGTDLASNNAKQTYTGPDRIRSDSAVVTEAVLTGDFEAVMSWVLGVDGRHPFRVSTLQSPSRLVVDIAVTP
;
A
#
# COMPACT_ATOMS: atom_id res chain seq x y z
N MET A 1 7.49 3.76 3.12
CA MET A 1 6.75 2.49 3.21
C MET A 1 7.59 1.45 3.92
N ARG A 2 6.99 0.70 4.82
CA ARG A 2 7.65 -0.40 5.53
C ARG A 2 6.73 -1.61 5.61
N LEU A 3 7.30 -2.79 5.52
CA LEU A 3 6.60 -4.06 5.67
C LEU A 3 7.41 -4.91 6.66
N SER A 4 6.77 -5.34 7.74
CA SER A 4 7.44 -6.09 8.79
C SER A 4 6.53 -7.17 9.38
N ALA A 5 7.14 -8.27 9.81
CA ALA A 5 6.45 -9.32 10.55
C ALA A 5 6.39 -8.94 12.02
N GLN A 6 5.21 -9.08 12.60
CA GLN A 6 4.97 -8.88 14.02
C GLN A 6 4.44 -10.18 14.64
N SER A 7 4.26 -10.20 15.94
CA SER A 7 3.68 -11.36 16.60
C SER A 7 2.18 -11.45 16.29
N GLY A 8 1.79 -12.40 15.45
CA GLY A 8 0.40 -12.65 15.10
C GLY A 8 -0.14 -11.87 13.90
N TYR A 9 0.66 -10.99 13.30
CA TYR A 9 0.24 -10.23 12.12
C TYR A 9 1.43 -9.68 11.34
N ASP A 10 1.20 -9.36 10.06
CA ASP A 10 2.15 -8.62 9.22
C ASP A 10 1.69 -7.16 9.15
N ARG A 11 2.63 -6.24 9.24
CA ARG A 11 2.36 -4.80 9.29
C ARG A 11 2.91 -4.09 8.06
N PHE A 12 2.03 -3.39 7.35
CA PHE A 12 2.39 -2.50 6.25
C PHE A 12 2.14 -1.05 6.68
N VAL A 13 3.14 -0.18 6.53
CA VAL A 13 3.09 1.20 7.00
C VAL A 13 3.43 2.16 5.86
N LEU A 14 2.56 3.16 5.66
CA LEU A 14 2.83 4.30 4.80
C LEU A 14 2.95 5.56 5.65
N GLU A 15 4.02 6.31 5.48
CA GLU A 15 4.30 7.55 6.20
C GLU A 15 4.04 8.75 5.30
N PHE A 16 3.44 9.79 5.85
CA PHE A 16 3.08 11.00 5.12
C PHE A 16 3.71 12.23 5.77
N THR A 17 4.07 13.23 4.94
CA THR A 17 4.60 14.51 5.43
C THR A 17 3.51 15.45 5.92
N GLY A 18 2.27 15.23 5.52
CA GLY A 18 1.09 15.96 5.96
C GLY A 18 0.10 15.05 6.66
N PRO A 19 -1.16 15.46 6.80
CA PRO A 19 -2.19 14.60 7.36
C PRO A 19 -2.35 13.33 6.53
N VAL A 20 -2.80 12.24 7.18
CA VAL A 20 -3.14 11.01 6.46
C VAL A 20 -4.28 11.32 5.51
N PRO A 21 -4.15 11.01 4.20
CA PRO A 21 -5.22 11.25 3.23
C PRO A 21 -6.41 10.32 3.46
N GLY A 22 -7.50 10.56 2.74
CA GLY A 22 -8.59 9.60 2.67
C GLY A 22 -8.09 8.27 2.14
N TYR A 23 -8.61 7.17 2.66
CA TYR A 23 -8.16 5.84 2.28
C TYR A 23 -9.31 4.84 2.19
N ALA A 24 -9.11 3.83 1.34
CA ALA A 24 -9.98 2.66 1.27
C ALA A 24 -9.10 1.43 1.15
N VAL A 25 -9.38 0.42 1.96
CA VAL A 25 -8.61 -0.83 1.98
C VAL A 25 -9.57 -1.99 1.81
N ARG A 26 -9.34 -2.81 0.78
CA ARG A 26 -10.21 -3.95 0.49
C ARG A 26 -9.49 -4.99 -0.36
N TYR A 27 -9.94 -6.24 -0.27
CA TYR A 27 -9.52 -7.26 -1.21
C TYR A 27 -10.13 -7.00 -2.58
N VAL A 28 -9.35 -7.19 -3.63
CA VAL A 28 -9.75 -7.03 -5.03
C VAL A 28 -9.42 -8.30 -5.81
N LYS A 29 -10.09 -8.47 -6.95
CA LYS A 29 -9.86 -9.63 -7.82
C LYS A 29 -8.75 -9.34 -8.83
N ALA A 30 -7.99 -10.38 -9.19
CA ALA A 30 -7.08 -10.32 -10.34
C ALA A 30 -7.90 -10.22 -11.64
N PRO A 31 -7.34 -9.65 -12.72
CA PRO A 31 -5.99 -9.14 -12.83
C PRO A 31 -5.80 -7.79 -12.13
N ILE A 32 -4.59 -7.59 -11.59
CA ILE A 32 -4.19 -6.31 -11.04
C ILE A 32 -3.66 -5.45 -12.19
N ARG A 33 -4.11 -4.20 -12.26
CA ARG A 33 -3.70 -3.31 -13.34
C ARG A 33 -3.07 -2.04 -12.80
N GLN A 34 -2.07 -1.56 -13.51
CA GLN A 34 -1.39 -0.31 -13.20
C GLN A 34 -2.22 0.88 -13.68
N ASP A 35 -2.28 1.93 -12.89
CA ASP A 35 -2.92 3.18 -13.25
C ASP A 35 -1.83 4.25 -13.47
N PRO A 36 -1.84 5.00 -14.60
CA PRO A 36 -2.91 5.08 -15.61
C PRO A 36 -2.72 4.16 -16.82
N SER A 37 -1.62 3.41 -16.92
CA SER A 37 -1.28 2.64 -18.14
C SER A 37 -2.27 1.50 -18.44
N ASN A 38 -2.98 1.02 -17.42
CA ASN A 38 -3.86 -0.14 -17.48
C ASN A 38 -3.16 -1.46 -17.86
N LYS A 39 -1.83 -1.49 -17.74
CA LYS A 39 -1.06 -2.72 -17.96
C LYS A 39 -1.25 -3.68 -16.79
N VAL A 40 -1.30 -4.97 -17.09
CA VAL A 40 -1.39 -6.00 -16.06
C VAL A 40 -0.11 -6.04 -15.26
N VAL A 41 -0.24 -6.03 -13.93
CA VAL A 41 0.87 -6.15 -13.00
C VAL A 41 0.75 -7.49 -12.29
N ILE A 42 1.83 -8.27 -12.33
CA ILE A 42 1.86 -9.56 -11.63
C ILE A 42 2.30 -9.29 -10.19
N VAL A 43 1.43 -9.64 -9.26
CA VAL A 43 1.70 -9.55 -7.82
C VAL A 43 1.70 -10.96 -7.26
N ALA A 44 2.75 -11.33 -6.54
CA ALA A 44 2.85 -12.67 -5.95
C ALA A 44 1.85 -12.81 -4.80
N GLY A 45 1.02 -13.84 -4.85
CA GLY A 45 0.03 -14.12 -3.81
C GLY A 45 -1.21 -14.80 -4.36
N ASN A 46 -2.09 -15.19 -3.46
CA ASN A 46 -3.37 -15.85 -3.79
C ASN A 46 -4.57 -14.93 -3.53
N ALA A 47 -4.37 -13.86 -2.78
CA ALA A 47 -5.36 -12.80 -2.56
C ALA A 47 -4.64 -11.46 -2.67
N PHE A 48 -5.40 -10.40 -2.99
CA PHE A 48 -4.82 -9.10 -3.26
C PHE A 48 -5.55 -8.03 -2.45
N LEU A 49 -4.84 -7.42 -1.51
CA LEU A 49 -5.38 -6.35 -0.67
C LEU A 49 -4.96 -5.01 -1.26
N GLN A 50 -5.92 -4.24 -1.73
CA GLN A 50 -5.66 -2.92 -2.32
C GLN A 50 -5.82 -1.83 -1.26
N ILE A 51 -4.83 -0.92 -1.24
CA ILE A 51 -4.84 0.28 -0.42
C ILE A 51 -4.88 1.46 -1.38
N ARG A 52 -6.00 2.20 -1.38
CA ARG A 52 -6.19 3.37 -2.23
C ARG A 52 -6.23 4.62 -1.37
N LEU A 53 -5.46 5.62 -1.76
CA LEU A 53 -5.28 6.88 -1.03
C LEU A 53 -5.64 8.05 -1.95
N GLU A 54 -6.45 9.00 -1.44
CA GLU A 54 -6.85 10.17 -2.22
C GLU A 54 -7.21 11.33 -1.27
N PRO A 55 -6.64 12.53 -1.40
CA PRO A 55 -5.56 12.89 -2.33
C PRO A 55 -4.19 12.44 -1.80
N ALA A 56 -3.42 11.77 -2.62
CA ALA A 56 -2.07 11.33 -2.27
C ALA A 56 -1.23 11.15 -3.52
N SER A 57 0.08 11.40 -3.41
CA SER A 57 1.01 11.22 -4.51
C SER A 57 2.42 11.00 -3.97
N GLY A 58 3.24 10.27 -4.74
CA GLY A 58 4.68 10.24 -4.52
C GLY A 58 5.38 11.53 -4.93
N THR A 59 4.63 12.51 -5.43
CA THR A 59 5.12 13.82 -5.84
C THR A 59 4.45 14.89 -4.99
N ASP A 60 5.20 15.91 -4.59
CA ASP A 60 4.66 17.04 -3.82
C ASP A 60 3.78 17.92 -4.72
N LEU A 61 2.47 17.77 -4.61
CA LEU A 61 1.50 18.51 -5.41
C LEU A 61 1.29 19.94 -4.93
N ALA A 62 1.73 20.28 -3.73
CA ALA A 62 1.62 21.64 -3.18
C ALA A 62 2.76 22.55 -3.64
N SER A 63 3.81 21.99 -4.22
CA SER A 63 4.96 22.72 -4.73
C SER A 63 4.72 23.15 -6.16
N ASN A 64 5.21 24.36 -6.53
CA ASN A 64 5.21 24.82 -7.93
C ASN A 64 6.12 23.97 -8.81
N ASN A 65 7.12 23.33 -8.21
CA ASN A 65 7.99 22.36 -8.86
C ASN A 65 7.61 20.99 -8.32
N ALA A 66 6.97 20.15 -9.12
CA ALA A 66 6.57 18.82 -8.70
C ALA A 66 7.79 18.08 -8.15
N LYS A 67 7.81 17.86 -6.83
CA LYS A 67 8.91 17.20 -6.14
C LYS A 67 8.46 15.83 -5.68
N GLN A 68 9.22 14.81 -6.04
CA GLN A 68 8.92 13.45 -5.61
C GLN A 68 9.16 13.32 -4.11
N THR A 69 8.13 12.97 -3.37
CA THR A 69 8.19 12.79 -1.92
C THR A 69 8.38 11.33 -1.52
N TYR A 70 7.98 10.40 -2.39
CA TYR A 70 8.24 8.98 -2.22
C TYR A 70 9.37 8.57 -3.16
N THR A 71 10.49 8.13 -2.58
CA THR A 71 11.70 7.74 -3.31
C THR A 71 12.03 6.26 -3.16
N GLY A 72 11.22 5.52 -2.44
CA GLY A 72 11.43 4.08 -2.24
C GLY A 72 11.07 3.25 -3.46
N PRO A 73 11.28 1.93 -3.40
CA PRO A 73 10.97 1.04 -4.52
C PRO A 73 9.47 0.91 -4.74
N ASP A 74 9.08 0.63 -5.99
CA ASP A 74 7.69 0.39 -6.37
C ASP A 74 7.23 -1.03 -6.02
N ARG A 75 8.17 -1.92 -5.76
CA ARG A 75 7.88 -3.33 -5.47
C ARG A 75 8.82 -3.81 -4.39
N ILE A 76 8.24 -4.41 -3.34
CA ILE A 76 9.00 -5.02 -2.25
C ILE A 76 8.51 -6.42 -2.04
N ARG A 77 9.39 -7.39 -2.18
CA ARG A 77 9.15 -8.78 -1.78
C ARG A 77 9.34 -8.92 -0.28
N SER A 78 8.57 -9.79 0.32
CA SER A 78 8.52 -9.92 1.76
C SER A 78 8.77 -11.36 2.19
N ASP A 79 9.52 -11.52 3.29
CA ASP A 79 9.64 -12.78 4.02
C ASP A 79 8.67 -12.84 5.20
N SER A 80 7.69 -11.94 5.23
CA SER A 80 6.65 -11.92 6.27
C SER A 80 5.78 -13.16 6.20
N ALA A 81 4.99 -13.39 7.26
CA ALA A 81 4.25 -14.65 7.41
C ALA A 81 3.20 -14.87 6.34
N VAL A 82 2.43 -13.84 5.98
CA VAL A 82 1.31 -13.97 5.04
C VAL A 82 1.37 -13.01 3.86
N VAL A 83 2.00 -11.85 4.00
CA VAL A 83 2.19 -10.91 2.90
C VAL A 83 3.41 -11.32 2.09
N THR A 84 3.20 -11.57 0.80
CA THR A 84 4.27 -12.05 -0.09
C THR A 84 4.98 -10.91 -0.80
N GLU A 85 4.26 -9.85 -1.12
CA GLU A 85 4.79 -8.75 -1.92
C GLU A 85 3.92 -7.50 -1.75
N ALA A 86 4.53 -6.32 -1.80
CA ALA A 86 3.84 -5.04 -1.85
C ALA A 86 4.25 -4.31 -3.13
N VAL A 87 3.28 -3.83 -3.90
CA VAL A 87 3.50 -3.20 -5.19
C VAL A 87 2.75 -1.88 -5.28
N LEU A 88 3.45 -0.82 -5.66
CA LEU A 88 2.82 0.46 -6.01
C LEU A 88 2.21 0.30 -7.41
N THR A 89 0.89 0.31 -7.49
CA THR A 89 0.17 0.07 -8.75
C THR A 89 -0.36 1.34 -9.39
N GLY A 90 -0.41 2.45 -8.68
CA GLY A 90 -0.86 3.72 -9.23
C GLY A 90 -0.38 4.90 -8.42
N ASP A 91 -0.03 5.99 -9.13
CA ASP A 91 0.34 7.28 -8.55
C ASP A 91 0.06 8.34 -9.62
N PHE A 92 -1.23 8.67 -9.79
CA PHE A 92 -1.68 9.50 -10.89
C PHE A 92 -2.87 10.35 -10.46
N GLU A 93 -2.82 11.66 -10.77
CA GLU A 93 -3.88 12.63 -10.46
C GLU A 93 -4.31 12.62 -9.00
N ALA A 94 -3.33 12.62 -8.10
CA ALA A 94 -3.52 12.60 -6.65
C ALA A 94 -4.23 11.35 -6.11
N VAL A 95 -4.19 10.24 -6.85
CA VAL A 95 -4.63 8.93 -6.39
C VAL A 95 -3.43 8.00 -6.35
N MET A 96 -3.12 7.46 -5.17
CA MET A 96 -2.06 6.49 -4.98
C MET A 96 -2.66 5.16 -4.60
N SER A 97 -2.19 4.09 -5.24
CA SER A 97 -2.67 2.72 -4.96
C SER A 97 -1.50 1.78 -4.72
N TRP A 98 -1.63 0.99 -3.67
CA TRP A 98 -0.74 -0.12 -3.36
C TRP A 98 -1.56 -1.41 -3.37
N VAL A 99 -0.93 -2.52 -3.77
CA VAL A 99 -1.53 -3.84 -3.67
C VAL A 99 -0.57 -4.74 -2.92
N LEU A 100 -1.09 -5.38 -1.88
CA LEU A 100 -0.37 -6.40 -1.12
C LEU A 100 -0.81 -7.77 -1.62
N GLY A 101 0.13 -8.59 -2.08
CA GLY A 101 -0.11 -10.01 -2.32
C GLY A 101 -0.14 -10.71 -0.97
N VAL A 102 -1.18 -11.48 -0.72
CA VAL A 102 -1.37 -12.22 0.53
C VAL A 102 -1.59 -13.69 0.19
N ASP A 103 -1.17 -14.60 1.05
CA ASP A 103 -1.32 -16.03 0.76
C ASP A 103 -2.77 -16.51 0.76
N GLY A 104 -3.69 -15.72 1.31
CA GLY A 104 -5.11 -15.96 1.33
C GLY A 104 -5.84 -14.72 1.84
N ARG A 105 -7.16 -14.78 1.96
CA ARG A 105 -7.94 -13.69 2.52
C ARG A 105 -7.92 -13.75 4.05
N HIS A 106 -6.94 -13.07 4.64
CA HIS A 106 -6.82 -12.92 6.08
C HIS A 106 -7.57 -11.69 6.56
N PRO A 107 -8.07 -11.68 7.80
CA PRO A 107 -8.59 -10.45 8.40
C PRO A 107 -7.51 -9.38 8.46
N PHE A 108 -7.90 -8.13 8.34
CA PHE A 108 -6.97 -7.01 8.45
C PHE A 108 -7.59 -5.89 9.27
N ARG A 109 -6.72 -5.04 9.82
CA ARG A 109 -7.10 -3.85 10.57
C ARG A 109 -6.36 -2.66 10.02
N VAL A 110 -7.07 -1.54 9.86
CA VAL A 110 -6.48 -0.28 9.41
C VAL A 110 -6.51 0.71 10.56
N SER A 111 -5.40 1.38 10.80
CA SER A 111 -5.29 2.41 11.83
C SER A 111 -4.40 3.54 11.34
N THR A 112 -4.45 4.67 12.02
CA THR A 112 -3.61 5.83 11.75
C THR A 112 -2.84 6.21 13.00
N LEU A 113 -1.60 6.67 12.79
CA LEU A 113 -0.74 7.17 13.86
C LEU A 113 -0.27 8.57 13.51
N GLN A 114 0.09 9.34 14.54
CA GLN A 114 0.58 10.71 14.38
C GLN A 114 2.04 10.80 14.81
N SER A 115 2.71 11.88 14.37
CA SER A 115 4.06 12.24 14.80
C SER A 115 5.11 11.17 14.52
N PRO A 116 5.33 10.76 13.26
CA PRO A 116 4.77 11.28 12.01
C PRO A 116 3.42 10.65 11.64
N SER A 117 2.71 11.30 10.72
CA SER A 117 1.45 10.77 10.19
C SER A 117 1.68 9.47 9.44
N ARG A 118 0.97 8.41 9.81
CA ARG A 118 1.13 7.07 9.21
C ARG A 118 -0.22 6.39 9.04
N LEU A 119 -0.35 5.69 7.92
CA LEU A 119 -1.41 4.70 7.74
C LEU A 119 -0.82 3.32 8.01
N VAL A 120 -1.46 2.55 8.85
CA VAL A 120 -0.99 1.22 9.26
C VAL A 120 -2.05 0.18 8.87
N VAL A 121 -1.62 -0.83 8.12
CA VAL A 121 -2.46 -1.97 7.76
C VAL A 121 -1.85 -3.23 8.37
N ASP A 122 -2.58 -3.85 9.29
CA ASP A 122 -2.17 -5.08 9.96
C ASP A 122 -2.99 -6.24 9.41
N ILE A 123 -2.32 -7.25 8.86
CA ILE A 123 -2.94 -8.43 8.28
C ILE A 123 -2.70 -9.60 9.25
N ALA A 124 -3.78 -10.19 9.76
CA ALA A 124 -3.70 -11.29 10.72
C ALA A 124 -3.03 -12.51 10.08
N VAL A 125 -2.18 -13.20 10.84
CA VAL A 125 -1.51 -14.43 10.39
C VAL A 125 -2.50 -15.60 10.36
N THR A 126 -3.48 -15.59 11.25
CA THR A 126 -4.55 -16.60 11.25
C THR A 126 -5.74 -16.12 10.43
N PRO A 127 -6.37 -17.00 9.64
CA PRO A 127 -7.56 -16.65 8.85
C PRO A 127 -8.74 -16.18 9.71
#